data_dab888b259f91d22b6c33d597210844d
#
_entry.id   dab888b259f91d22b6c33d597210844d
#
_cell.length_a   1.000
_cell.length_b   1.000
_cell.length_c   1.000
_cell.angle_alpha   90.00
_cell.angle_beta   90.00
_cell.angle_gamma   90.00
#
_symmetry.space_group_name_H-M   'P 1'
#
loop_
_entity.id
_entity.type
_entity.pdbx_description
1 polymer ?
#
loop_
_entity_poly.entity_id
_entity_poly.type
_entity_poly.pdbx_seq_one_letter_code
_entity_poly.pdbx_strand_id
1 'polypeptide(L)'
;SIGPQQAQETLRTALAMGADRGILVKTDETVEPLAVAKILQKVVGEENPDLVILGKQAIDDDSNQTGQMLGALLDWPQGTFASEVVVEDGKITVTREIDGGLQTLALETPAIITTDLRLNEPRYASLPNIMKAKKKPIDEKAPGDYGVDTAARLSEFSLGRKTQPCTFTFQPPPSGLRQP
;
A
#
# COMPACT_ATOMS: atom_id res chain seq x y z
N SER A 1 -8.37 -5.28 -3.24
CA SER A 1 -8.72 -4.08 -2.45
C SER A 1 -9.25 -4.50 -1.09
N ILE A 2 -8.99 -3.67 -0.07
CA ILE A 2 -9.51 -3.85 1.30
C ILE A 2 -10.35 -2.62 1.61
N GLY A 3 -11.61 -2.79 2.01
CA GLY A 3 -12.50 -1.67 2.31
C GLY A 3 -13.99 -1.99 2.15
N PRO A 4 -14.86 -0.97 2.18
CA PRO A 4 -16.30 -1.14 2.08
C PRO A 4 -16.72 -1.64 0.69
N GLN A 5 -17.98 -2.03 0.55
CA GLN A 5 -18.53 -2.54 -0.72
C GLN A 5 -18.27 -1.60 -1.91
N GLN A 6 -18.21 -0.29 -1.69
CA GLN A 6 -17.91 0.69 -2.75
C GLN A 6 -16.51 0.53 -3.36
N ALA A 7 -15.54 -0.05 -2.65
CA ALA A 7 -14.22 -0.36 -3.19
C ALA A 7 -14.26 -1.30 -4.40
N GLN A 8 -15.38 -1.99 -4.63
CA GLN A 8 -15.61 -2.77 -5.83
C GLN A 8 -15.57 -1.92 -7.12
N GLU A 9 -15.97 -0.65 -7.06
CA GLU A 9 -15.92 0.25 -8.23
C GLU A 9 -14.48 0.52 -8.65
N THR A 10 -13.58 0.69 -7.69
CA THR A 10 -12.14 0.83 -7.96
C THR A 10 -11.58 -0.43 -8.62
N LEU A 11 -11.97 -1.62 -8.14
CA LEU A 11 -11.59 -2.89 -8.78
C LEU A 11 -12.13 -2.98 -10.21
N ARG A 12 -13.38 -2.56 -10.46
CA ARG A 12 -13.95 -2.53 -11.82
C ARG A 12 -13.15 -1.62 -12.76
N THR A 13 -12.63 -0.51 -12.25
CA THR A 13 -11.73 0.36 -13.02
C THR A 13 -10.43 -0.35 -13.38
N ALA A 14 -9.78 -1.01 -12.44
CA ALA A 14 -8.57 -1.80 -12.69
C ALA A 14 -8.83 -2.95 -13.71
N LEU A 15 -9.96 -3.64 -13.58
CA LEU A 15 -10.38 -4.68 -14.52
C LEU A 15 -10.62 -4.13 -15.93
N ALA A 16 -11.09 -2.89 -16.06
CA ALA A 16 -11.27 -2.20 -17.36
C ALA A 16 -9.92 -1.78 -17.96
N MET A 17 -8.91 -1.52 -17.12
CA MET A 17 -7.54 -1.22 -17.55
C MET A 17 -6.72 -2.46 -17.94
N GLY A 18 -7.24 -3.66 -17.69
CA GLY A 18 -6.61 -4.89 -18.16
C GLY A 18 -6.40 -5.98 -17.11
N ALA A 19 -6.65 -5.72 -15.83
CA ALA A 19 -6.57 -6.76 -14.81
C ALA A 19 -7.53 -7.92 -15.13
N ASP A 20 -7.15 -9.15 -14.79
CA ASP A 20 -7.90 -10.35 -15.12
C ASP A 20 -9.01 -10.64 -14.12
N ARG A 21 -8.75 -10.47 -12.82
CA ARG A 21 -9.69 -10.64 -11.72
C ARG A 21 -9.40 -9.67 -10.59
N GLY A 22 -10.33 -9.55 -9.66
CA GLY A 22 -10.19 -8.74 -8.47
C GLY A 22 -10.46 -9.53 -7.21
N ILE A 23 -9.85 -9.13 -6.10
CA ILE A 23 -10.15 -9.63 -4.76
C ILE A 23 -10.57 -8.43 -3.93
N LEU A 24 -11.76 -8.50 -3.35
CA LEU A 24 -12.27 -7.52 -2.39
C LEU A 24 -12.30 -8.14 -1.00
N VAL A 25 -11.47 -7.62 -0.11
CA VAL A 25 -11.58 -7.94 1.32
C VAL A 25 -12.49 -6.91 1.95
N LYS A 26 -13.74 -7.31 2.14
CA LYS A 26 -14.81 -6.42 2.54
C LYS A 26 -14.76 -6.15 4.04
N THR A 27 -14.65 -4.87 4.39
CA THR A 27 -14.78 -4.38 5.76
C THR A 27 -15.27 -2.94 5.75
N ASP A 28 -16.13 -2.59 6.71
CA ASP A 28 -16.60 -1.21 6.93
C ASP A 28 -15.78 -0.52 8.03
N GLU A 29 -14.84 -1.24 8.65
CA GLU A 29 -13.94 -0.72 9.67
C GLU A 29 -12.73 -0.02 9.05
N THR A 30 -12.19 0.97 9.75
CA THR A 30 -10.89 1.56 9.40
C THR A 30 -9.79 0.57 9.77
N VAL A 31 -9.05 0.09 8.77
CA VAL A 31 -7.99 -0.91 8.96
C VAL A 31 -6.64 -0.22 8.96
N GLU A 32 -5.87 -0.42 10.03
CA GLU A 32 -4.52 0.13 10.15
C GLU A 32 -3.52 -0.53 9.18
N PRO A 33 -2.45 0.17 8.76
CA PRO A 33 -1.48 -0.32 7.78
C PRO A 33 -0.89 -1.69 8.09
N LEU A 34 -0.63 -2.02 9.36
CA LEU A 34 -0.12 -3.33 9.75
C LEU A 34 -1.14 -4.45 9.54
N ALA A 35 -2.43 -4.19 9.84
CA ALA A 35 -3.48 -5.16 9.60
C ALA A 35 -3.70 -5.35 8.09
N VAL A 36 -3.64 -4.27 7.29
CA VAL A 36 -3.65 -4.34 5.83
C VAL A 36 -2.50 -5.21 5.32
N ALA A 37 -1.26 -4.99 5.80
CA ALA A 37 -0.11 -5.79 5.41
C ALA A 37 -0.26 -7.27 5.75
N LYS A 38 -0.84 -7.61 6.91
CA LYS A 38 -1.12 -9.00 7.31
C LYS A 38 -2.17 -9.66 6.43
N ILE A 39 -3.23 -8.94 6.04
CA ILE A 39 -4.23 -9.44 5.09
C ILE A 39 -3.56 -9.70 3.74
N LEU A 40 -2.78 -8.73 3.24
CA LEU A 40 -2.06 -8.89 1.98
C LEU A 40 -1.05 -10.04 2.02
N GLN A 41 -0.38 -10.30 3.15
CA GLN A 41 0.49 -11.46 3.34
C GLN A 41 -0.26 -12.78 3.10
N LYS A 42 -1.50 -12.88 3.59
CA LYS A 42 -2.32 -14.07 3.38
C LYS A 42 -2.76 -14.21 1.92
N VAL A 43 -3.17 -13.10 1.31
CA VAL A 43 -3.53 -13.07 -0.13
C VAL A 43 -2.32 -13.49 -0.97
N VAL A 44 -1.13 -12.95 -0.69
CA VAL A 44 0.11 -13.34 -1.39
C VAL A 44 0.41 -14.81 -1.22
N GLY A 45 0.19 -15.37 -0.03
CA GLY A 45 0.38 -16.81 0.22
C GLY A 45 -0.59 -17.71 -0.56
N GLU A 46 -1.81 -17.23 -0.85
CA GLU A 46 -2.79 -17.96 -1.69
C GLU A 46 -2.47 -17.83 -3.19
N GLU A 47 -2.05 -16.64 -3.63
CA GLU A 47 -1.85 -16.31 -5.04
C GLU A 47 -0.46 -16.69 -5.57
N ASN A 48 0.55 -16.76 -4.68
CA ASN A 48 1.95 -17.01 -5.00
C ASN A 48 2.48 -16.17 -6.19
N PRO A 49 2.35 -14.85 -6.16
CA PRO A 49 2.84 -14.00 -7.24
C PRO A 49 4.38 -13.88 -7.21
N ASP A 50 4.99 -13.69 -8.37
CA ASP A 50 6.42 -13.38 -8.48
C ASP A 50 6.71 -11.90 -8.16
N LEU A 51 5.69 -11.05 -8.24
CA LEU A 51 5.83 -9.61 -8.03
C LEU A 51 4.56 -9.02 -7.42
N VAL A 52 4.73 -8.24 -6.36
CA VAL A 52 3.66 -7.44 -5.75
C VAL A 52 3.95 -5.96 -5.99
N ILE A 53 3.01 -5.24 -6.57
CA ILE A 53 3.11 -3.80 -6.83
C ILE A 53 2.06 -3.06 -6.02
N LEU A 54 2.49 -2.04 -5.30
CA LEU A 54 1.63 -1.17 -4.48
C LEU A 54 1.94 0.30 -4.78
N GLY A 55 0.99 1.18 -4.53
CA GLY A 55 1.29 2.61 -4.45
C GLY A 55 2.21 2.89 -3.25
N LYS A 56 3.12 3.86 -3.39
CA LYS A 56 4.06 4.20 -2.32
C LYS A 56 3.37 4.73 -1.07
N GLN A 57 2.28 5.48 -1.25
CA GLN A 57 1.70 6.31 -0.20
C GLN A 57 0.26 6.66 -0.56
N ALA A 58 -0.64 6.57 0.40
CA ALA A 58 -1.99 7.08 0.27
C ALA A 58 -2.03 8.58 0.63
N ILE A 59 -2.88 9.35 -0.03
CA ILE A 59 -2.94 10.81 0.15
C ILE A 59 -3.75 11.21 1.39
N ASP A 60 -4.56 10.31 1.92
CA ASP A 60 -5.45 10.53 3.06
C ASP A 60 -4.74 10.36 4.41
N ASP A 61 -3.94 9.32 4.59
CA ASP A 61 -3.25 9.02 5.84
C ASP A 61 -1.74 9.29 5.81
N ASP A 62 -1.17 9.41 4.63
CA ASP A 62 0.23 9.77 4.38
C ASP A 62 1.26 8.83 5.07
N SER A 63 0.83 7.64 5.48
CA SER A 63 1.63 6.75 6.34
C SER A 63 2.83 6.10 5.65
N ASN A 64 2.76 5.82 4.36
CA ASN A 64 3.84 5.24 3.54
C ASN A 64 4.54 4.03 4.17
N GLN A 65 3.81 3.07 4.71
CA GLN A 65 4.41 1.97 5.45
C GLN A 65 3.86 0.57 5.10
N THR A 66 2.72 0.47 4.42
CA THR A 66 2.09 -0.83 4.12
C THR A 66 2.97 -1.73 3.27
N GLY A 67 3.59 -1.21 2.21
CA GLY A 67 4.47 -2.00 1.34
C GLY A 67 5.72 -2.50 2.05
N GLN A 68 6.34 -1.65 2.87
CA GLN A 68 7.52 -2.01 3.66
C GLN A 68 7.20 -3.05 4.74
N MET A 69 6.05 -2.92 5.40
CA MET A 69 5.56 -3.91 6.36
C MET A 69 5.29 -5.25 5.69
N LEU A 70 4.69 -5.24 4.49
CA LEU A 70 4.44 -6.46 3.74
C LEU A 70 5.76 -7.15 3.34
N GLY A 71 6.76 -6.38 2.88
CA GLY A 71 8.09 -6.89 2.58
C GLY A 71 8.75 -7.58 3.76
N ALA A 72 8.68 -6.95 4.93
CA ALA A 72 9.20 -7.52 6.17
C ALA A 72 8.43 -8.78 6.62
N LEU A 73 7.10 -8.83 6.47
CA LEU A 73 6.28 -9.98 6.84
C LEU A 73 6.50 -11.20 5.92
N LEU A 74 6.88 -10.96 4.66
CA LEU A 74 7.15 -12.01 3.67
C LEU A 74 8.63 -12.39 3.58
N ASP A 75 9.51 -11.60 4.20
CA ASP A 75 10.97 -11.69 4.03
C ASP A 75 11.38 -11.59 2.55
N TRP A 76 10.70 -10.70 1.80
CA TRP A 76 10.95 -10.48 0.39
C TRP A 76 11.75 -9.20 0.14
N PRO A 77 12.63 -9.19 -0.88
CA PRO A 77 13.31 -7.98 -1.31
C PRO A 77 12.31 -6.93 -1.75
N GLN A 78 12.63 -5.66 -1.51
CA GLN A 78 11.73 -4.55 -1.81
C GLN A 78 12.42 -3.40 -2.51
N GLY A 79 11.76 -2.86 -3.54
CA GLY A 79 12.12 -1.63 -4.23
C GLY A 79 11.07 -0.55 -3.94
N THR A 80 11.43 0.43 -3.11
CA THR A 80 10.50 1.48 -2.69
C THR A 80 10.63 2.73 -3.54
N PHE A 81 9.53 3.47 -3.74
CA PHE A 81 9.49 4.73 -4.50
C PHE A 81 9.95 4.58 -5.96
N ALA A 82 9.63 3.46 -6.60
CA ALA A 82 10.06 3.18 -7.96
C ALA A 82 9.54 4.23 -8.94
N SER A 83 10.45 4.85 -9.67
CA SER A 83 10.16 5.73 -10.81
C SER A 83 10.34 5.02 -12.14
N GLU A 84 11.09 3.90 -12.15
CA GLU A 84 11.25 3.02 -13.30
C GLU A 84 11.39 1.59 -12.83
N VAL A 85 10.78 0.65 -13.56
CA VAL A 85 10.85 -0.78 -13.28
C VAL A 85 11.05 -1.52 -14.60
N VAL A 86 12.10 -2.33 -14.66
CA VAL A 86 12.40 -3.21 -15.79
C VAL A 86 12.42 -4.65 -15.27
N VAL A 87 11.66 -5.53 -15.92
CA VAL A 87 11.61 -6.96 -15.59
C VAL A 87 12.17 -7.75 -16.74
N GLU A 88 13.31 -8.41 -16.53
CA GLU A 88 14.00 -9.21 -17.54
C GLU A 88 14.58 -10.48 -16.90
N ASP A 89 14.34 -11.63 -17.53
CA ASP A 89 14.91 -12.92 -17.14
C ASP A 89 14.82 -13.27 -15.64
N GLY A 90 13.68 -12.95 -15.00
CA GLY A 90 13.45 -13.21 -13.59
C GLY A 90 14.16 -12.25 -12.63
N LYS A 91 14.81 -11.22 -13.15
CA LYS A 91 15.39 -10.11 -12.38
C LYS A 91 14.57 -8.85 -12.55
N ILE A 92 14.51 -8.08 -11.51
CA ILE A 92 13.80 -6.82 -11.49
C ILE A 92 14.79 -5.71 -11.21
N THR A 93 14.91 -4.76 -12.13
CA THR A 93 15.70 -3.55 -11.93
C THR A 93 14.75 -2.41 -11.59
N VAL A 94 14.96 -1.78 -10.44
CA VAL A 94 14.14 -0.68 -9.92
C VAL A 94 15.01 0.56 -9.82
N THR A 95 14.63 1.63 -10.52
CA THR A 95 15.22 2.96 -10.35
C THR A 95 14.29 3.80 -9.48
N ARG A 96 14.87 4.43 -8.47
CA ARG A 96 14.14 5.29 -7.51
C ARG A 96 14.88 6.57 -7.23
N GLU A 97 14.16 7.61 -6.86
CA GLU A 97 14.76 8.87 -6.40
C GLU A 97 15.08 8.81 -4.90
N ILE A 98 16.26 9.27 -4.57
CA ILE A 98 16.73 9.49 -3.20
C ILE A 98 17.27 10.92 -3.08
N ASP A 99 17.54 11.40 -1.88
CA ASP A 99 18.03 12.79 -1.64
C ASP A 99 19.32 13.12 -2.43
N GLY A 100 20.14 12.12 -2.69
CA GLY A 100 21.41 12.28 -3.44
C GLY A 100 21.28 12.08 -4.96
N GLY A 101 20.09 11.82 -5.50
CA GLY A 101 19.88 11.55 -6.94
C GLY A 101 19.10 10.27 -7.21
N LEU A 102 19.51 9.52 -8.25
CA LEU A 102 18.89 8.26 -8.60
C LEU A 102 19.68 7.07 -8.05
N GLN A 103 18.93 6.09 -7.52
CA GLN A 103 19.48 4.81 -7.09
C GLN A 103 18.83 3.68 -7.88
N THR A 104 19.64 2.79 -8.45
CA THR A 104 19.16 1.59 -9.14
C THR A 104 19.45 0.36 -8.29
N LEU A 105 18.42 -0.43 -8.05
CA LEU A 105 18.45 -1.68 -7.30
C LEU A 105 18.15 -2.85 -8.22
N ALA A 106 18.88 -3.94 -8.08
CA ALA A 106 18.55 -5.22 -8.71
C ALA A 106 17.91 -6.14 -7.65
N LEU A 107 16.73 -6.65 -7.92
CA LEU A 107 15.97 -7.52 -7.03
C LEU A 107 15.77 -8.86 -7.72
N GLU A 108 15.78 -9.93 -6.93
CA GLU A 108 15.37 -11.27 -7.38
C GLU A 108 13.88 -11.46 -7.06
N THR A 109 13.19 -12.25 -7.89
CA THR A 109 11.80 -12.66 -7.62
C THR A 109 11.76 -13.77 -6.56
N PRO A 110 10.73 -13.80 -5.71
CA PRO A 110 9.63 -12.86 -5.60
C PRO A 110 10.01 -11.54 -4.93
N ALA A 111 9.39 -10.43 -5.32
CA ALA A 111 9.74 -9.10 -4.81
C ALA A 111 8.51 -8.19 -4.59
N ILE A 112 8.69 -7.14 -3.79
CA ILE A 112 7.70 -6.09 -3.57
C ILE A 112 8.22 -4.77 -4.10
N ILE A 113 7.36 -4.06 -4.84
CA ILE A 113 7.67 -2.72 -5.35
C ILE A 113 6.59 -1.75 -4.88
N THR A 114 7.01 -0.62 -4.33
CA THR A 114 6.12 0.52 -4.14
C THR A 114 6.43 1.57 -5.19
N THR A 115 5.38 2.09 -5.83
CA THR A 115 5.52 2.92 -7.03
C THR A 115 5.25 4.38 -6.76
N ASP A 116 6.03 5.23 -7.42
CA ASP A 116 5.81 6.67 -7.51
C ASP A 116 4.83 6.99 -8.66
N LEU A 117 4.28 8.21 -8.64
CA LEU A 117 3.37 8.71 -9.68
C LEU A 117 4.01 8.77 -11.08
N ARG A 118 5.34 8.82 -11.15
CA ARG A 118 6.12 8.96 -12.39
C ARG A 118 6.49 7.64 -13.03
N LEU A 119 6.07 6.50 -12.47
CA LEU A 119 6.43 5.18 -12.99
C LEU A 119 6.07 5.05 -14.47
N ASN A 120 4.86 5.40 -14.84
CA ASN A 120 4.40 5.46 -16.22
C ASN A 120 3.09 6.24 -16.33
N GLU A 121 2.76 6.65 -17.56
CA GLU A 121 1.49 7.32 -17.83
C GLU A 121 0.33 6.31 -17.74
N PRO A 122 -0.75 6.61 -16.99
CA PRO A 122 -1.89 5.71 -16.85
C PRO A 122 -2.61 5.47 -18.17
N ARG A 123 -3.02 4.23 -18.42
CA ARG A 123 -3.87 3.89 -19.56
C ARG A 123 -5.31 4.33 -19.33
N TYR A 124 -5.98 4.73 -20.40
CA TYR A 124 -7.41 4.99 -20.36
C TYR A 124 -8.22 3.73 -20.64
N ALA A 125 -9.27 3.52 -19.86
CA ALA A 125 -10.21 2.44 -20.12
C ALA A 125 -11.12 2.81 -21.29
N SER A 126 -11.14 1.98 -22.35
CA SER A 126 -12.07 2.15 -23.46
C SER A 126 -13.47 1.66 -23.06
N LEU A 127 -14.52 2.21 -23.71
CA LEU A 127 -15.89 1.81 -23.44
C LEU A 127 -16.13 0.29 -23.58
N PRO A 128 -15.59 -0.42 -24.61
CA PRO A 128 -15.70 -1.87 -24.69
C PRO A 128 -15.05 -2.59 -23.51
N ASN A 129 -13.91 -2.09 -23.00
CA ASN A 129 -13.23 -2.69 -21.87
C ASN A 129 -14.00 -2.48 -20.56
N ILE A 130 -14.64 -1.33 -20.38
CA ILE A 130 -15.55 -1.08 -19.25
C ILE A 130 -16.72 -2.08 -19.26
N MET A 131 -17.29 -2.33 -20.42
CA MET A 131 -18.38 -3.30 -20.55
C MET A 131 -17.91 -4.74 -20.26
N LYS A 132 -16.71 -5.12 -20.70
CA LYS A 132 -16.12 -6.43 -20.39
C LYS A 132 -15.79 -6.56 -18.90
N ALA A 133 -15.28 -5.48 -18.28
CA ALA A 133 -14.92 -5.46 -16.87
C ALA A 133 -16.09 -5.77 -15.94
N LYS A 134 -17.32 -5.40 -16.32
CA LYS A 134 -18.53 -5.74 -15.54
C LYS A 134 -18.76 -7.25 -15.39
N LYS A 135 -18.24 -8.06 -16.31
CA LYS A 135 -18.39 -9.53 -16.32
C LYS A 135 -17.19 -10.25 -15.72
N LYS A 136 -16.07 -9.56 -15.48
CA LYS A 136 -14.88 -10.17 -14.88
C LYS A 136 -15.12 -10.54 -13.41
N PRO A 137 -14.55 -11.64 -12.91
CA PRO A 137 -14.77 -12.10 -11.55
C PRO A 137 -14.17 -11.12 -10.52
N ILE A 138 -14.88 -10.95 -9.43
CA ILE A 138 -14.40 -10.34 -8.21
C ILE A 138 -14.72 -11.30 -7.07
N ASP A 139 -13.69 -11.78 -6.40
CA ASP A 139 -13.83 -12.65 -5.26
C ASP A 139 -13.99 -11.78 -4.01
N GLU A 140 -15.09 -11.95 -3.28
CA GLU A 140 -15.35 -11.24 -2.04
C GLU A 140 -14.97 -12.13 -0.86
N LYS A 141 -14.17 -11.59 0.04
CA LYS A 141 -13.72 -12.23 1.29
C LYS A 141 -13.86 -11.26 2.45
N ALA A 142 -13.89 -11.77 3.68
CA ALA A 142 -13.83 -10.96 4.89
C ALA A 142 -12.44 -11.05 5.54
N PRO A 143 -12.00 -10.06 6.33
CA PRO A 143 -10.74 -10.15 7.09
C PRO A 143 -10.65 -11.39 7.97
N GLY A 144 -11.79 -11.82 8.54
CA GLY A 144 -11.90 -13.03 9.34
C GLY A 144 -11.56 -14.32 8.58
N ASP A 145 -11.78 -14.37 7.27
CA ASP A 145 -11.43 -15.54 6.44
C ASP A 145 -9.91 -15.74 6.37
N TYR A 146 -9.16 -14.67 6.59
CA TYR A 146 -7.70 -14.69 6.66
C TYR A 146 -7.16 -14.84 8.09
N GLY A 147 -8.04 -14.89 9.11
CA GLY A 147 -7.65 -14.98 10.51
C GLY A 147 -6.87 -13.75 11.00
N VAL A 148 -7.07 -12.60 10.40
CA VAL A 148 -6.40 -11.35 10.78
C VAL A 148 -7.31 -10.52 11.67
N ASP A 149 -6.78 -10.14 12.83
CA ASP A 149 -7.42 -9.19 13.72
C ASP A 149 -7.24 -7.77 13.15
N THR A 150 -8.35 -7.11 12.83
CA THR A 150 -8.40 -5.75 12.29
C THR A 150 -8.66 -4.70 13.36
N ALA A 151 -8.78 -5.08 14.64
CA ALA A 151 -9.04 -4.13 15.72
C ALA A 151 -7.97 -3.03 15.73
N ALA A 152 -8.43 -1.78 15.73
CA ALA A 152 -7.55 -0.62 15.77
C ALA A 152 -6.74 -0.63 17.08
N ARG A 153 -5.44 -0.40 16.97
CA ARG A 153 -4.52 -0.28 18.12
C ARG A 153 -4.36 1.17 18.56
N LEU A 154 -4.71 2.10 17.69
CA LEU A 154 -4.69 3.53 17.94
C LEU A 154 -6.13 3.99 18.15
N SER A 155 -6.38 4.74 19.21
CA SER A 155 -7.66 5.43 19.42
C SER A 155 -7.57 6.86 18.91
N GLU A 156 -8.55 7.30 18.13
CA GLU A 156 -8.67 8.71 17.79
C GLU A 156 -8.92 9.52 19.06
N PHE A 157 -8.01 10.43 19.35
CA PHE A 157 -8.19 11.42 20.40
C PHE A 157 -8.79 12.67 19.78
N SER A 158 -10.10 12.83 19.81
CA SER A 158 -10.74 14.08 19.43
C SER A 158 -10.50 15.12 20.52
N LEU A 159 -9.57 16.02 20.27
CA LEU A 159 -9.48 17.27 21.02
C LEU A 159 -10.76 18.07 20.72
N GLY A 160 -11.74 17.99 21.64
CA GLY A 160 -12.92 18.84 21.57
C GLY A 160 -12.45 20.28 21.37
N ARG A 161 -13.03 20.99 20.38
CA ARG A 161 -12.77 22.41 20.10
C ARG A 161 -12.98 23.22 21.37
N LYS A 162 -11.97 23.36 22.20
CA LYS A 162 -11.83 24.52 23.07
C LYS A 162 -11.06 25.55 22.24
N THR A 163 -11.70 26.65 21.94
CA THR A 163 -11.15 27.86 21.34
C THR A 163 -10.14 28.51 22.26
N GLN A 164 -9.05 27.82 22.57
CA GLN A 164 -7.88 28.43 23.19
C GLN A 164 -6.71 28.29 22.22
N PRO A 165 -5.96 29.38 21.97
CA PRO A 165 -4.77 29.33 21.15
C PRO A 165 -3.79 28.31 21.78
N CYS A 166 -3.33 27.35 20.98
CA CYS A 166 -2.23 26.47 21.35
C CYS A 166 -0.98 27.31 21.61
N THR A 167 -0.69 27.55 22.88
CA THR A 167 0.61 28.07 23.27
C THR A 167 1.59 26.91 23.31
N PHE A 168 2.45 26.80 22.32
CA PHE A 168 3.52 25.82 22.31
C PHE A 168 4.57 26.29 23.34
N THR A 169 4.59 25.67 24.50
CA THR A 169 5.65 25.92 25.50
C THR A 169 6.77 24.91 25.20
N PHE A 170 7.85 25.40 24.59
CA PHE A 170 9.07 24.61 24.47
C PHE A 170 9.68 24.47 25.88
N GLN A 171 9.64 23.25 26.39
CA GLN A 171 10.31 22.92 27.63
C GLN A 171 11.74 22.45 27.28
N PRO A 172 12.78 23.21 27.58
CA PRO A 172 14.13 22.75 27.29
C PRO A 172 14.46 21.51 28.15
N PRO A 173 15.28 20.59 27.63
CA PRO A 173 15.67 19.42 28.39
C PRO A 173 16.33 19.80 29.70
N PRO A 174 16.17 19.01 30.77
CA PRO A 174 16.77 19.31 32.06
C PRO A 174 18.31 19.45 31.90
N SER A 175 18.84 20.55 32.44
CA SER A 175 20.25 20.86 32.44
C SER A 175 21.04 19.81 33.23
N GLY A 176 21.58 18.79 32.54
CA GLY A 176 22.32 17.72 33.22
C GLY A 176 22.97 16.67 32.30
N LEU A 177 22.64 16.66 31.00
CA LEU A 177 23.29 15.75 30.05
C LEU A 177 24.54 16.45 29.44
N ARG A 178 25.72 16.16 29.99
CA ARG A 178 27.01 16.45 29.33
C ARG A 178 27.07 15.57 28.08
N GLN A 179 27.23 16.18 26.95
CA GLN A 179 27.59 15.45 25.71
C GLN A 179 29.05 14.95 25.84
N PRO A 180 29.38 13.77 25.30
CA PRO A 180 30.73 13.26 25.22
C PRO A 180 31.61 14.05 24.24
#